data_60b4699afdfbab43f4e4d48468669e69
#
_entry.id   60b4699afdfbab43f4e4d48468669e69
#
_cell.length_a   1.000
_cell.length_b   1.000
_cell.length_c   1.000
_cell.angle_alpha   90.00
_cell.angle_beta   90.00
_cell.angle_gamma   90.00
#
_symmetry.space_group_name_H-M   'P 1'
#
loop_
_entity.id
_entity.type
_entity.pdbx_description
1 polymer ?
#
loop_
_entity_poly.entity_id
_entity_poly.type
_entity_poly.pdbx_seq_one_letter_code
_entity_poly.pdbx_strand_id
1 'polypeptide(L)'
;AGQAWHPMAADMPDVFSLNTGAPFGPFSRTPQVKFDYKLSDVLSLTGSAIWQMQYTSAGPNGASANYIKYSCTPELYLGLNYSSEGFLFKAGVNMLSIKPRTINAEGTKKVSDRITTFTPFVYGQYKHGLFSAKFKTTFAEAGEHFNLNGGYGISGVKDDGISYEYTPTRNSSTWVSLMHGKKTQWILFAGYVKNFGTKDDLYGAKDGYAPAANLYFSKNSFSNMNQMWRLTPTVIHNIGKFAIGLEYELTSVQYGDYKTIDGVKCIGANGLAKDNLHWITNHRIQALVKFTF
;
A
#
# COMPACT_ATOMS: atom_id res chain seq x y z
N ALA A 1 -7.26 14.57 18.78
CA ALA A 1 -7.31 14.98 17.36
C ALA A 1 -6.01 15.68 16.99
N GLY A 2 -5.56 15.56 15.74
CA GLY A 2 -4.33 16.19 15.26
C GLY A 2 -3.71 15.43 14.11
N GLN A 3 -2.52 15.84 13.66
CA GLN A 3 -1.77 15.15 12.63
C GLN A 3 -0.92 14.05 13.26
N ALA A 4 -1.15 12.81 12.87
CA ALA A 4 -0.44 11.64 13.38
C ALA A 4 -0.23 10.58 12.27
N TRP A 5 0.57 9.58 12.57
CA TRP A 5 0.69 8.40 11.73
C TRP A 5 -0.65 7.67 11.64
N HIS A 6 -1.00 7.24 10.44
CA HIS A 6 -2.12 6.33 10.24
C HIS A 6 -1.93 5.08 11.10
N PRO A 7 -2.96 4.52 11.74
CA PRO A 7 -2.82 3.34 12.61
C PRO A 7 -2.14 2.14 11.93
N MET A 8 -2.35 1.96 10.63
CA MET A 8 -1.67 0.91 9.85
C MET A 8 -0.21 1.23 9.53
N ALA A 9 0.20 2.51 9.54
CA ALA A 9 1.54 2.94 9.16
C ALA A 9 2.52 2.99 10.33
N ALA A 10 2.05 2.92 11.57
CA ALA A 10 2.87 3.07 12.77
C ALA A 10 3.87 1.91 12.97
N ASP A 11 3.53 0.72 12.46
CA ASP A 11 4.32 -0.51 12.66
C ASP A 11 5.15 -0.78 11.42
N MET A 12 6.41 -0.34 11.46
CA MET A 12 7.36 -0.40 10.36
C MET A 12 8.40 -1.52 10.56
N PRO A 13 8.96 -2.06 9.47
CA PRO A 13 10.11 -2.96 9.56
C PRO A 13 11.37 -2.21 10.05
N ASP A 14 12.34 -2.96 10.55
CA ASP A 14 13.65 -2.44 10.93
C ASP A 14 14.54 -2.33 9.68
N VAL A 15 14.49 -1.17 9.01
CA VAL A 15 15.24 -0.86 7.78
C VAL A 15 15.74 0.59 7.86
N PHE A 16 16.80 0.94 7.12
CA PHE A 16 17.40 2.28 7.21
C PHE A 16 16.51 3.39 6.68
N SER A 17 15.76 3.15 5.64
CA SER A 17 14.96 4.19 5.02
C SER A 17 13.54 3.73 4.70
N LEU A 18 12.63 4.69 4.62
CA LEU A 18 11.26 4.47 4.17
C LEU A 18 11.21 3.85 2.76
N ASN A 19 12.16 4.20 1.89
CA ASN A 19 12.24 3.61 0.55
C ASN A 19 12.52 2.11 0.59
N THR A 20 13.29 1.65 1.58
CA THR A 20 13.49 0.21 1.80
C THR A 20 12.19 -0.46 2.25
N GLY A 21 11.37 0.23 3.05
CA GLY A 21 10.07 -0.26 3.49
C GLY A 21 8.95 -0.17 2.45
N ALA A 22 9.07 0.64 1.41
CA ALA A 22 8.07 0.77 0.36
C ALA A 22 8.28 -0.27 -0.76
N PRO A 23 7.25 -0.87 -1.33
CA PRO A 23 5.82 -0.76 -1.04
C PRO A 23 5.32 -1.81 -0.04
N PHE A 24 6.12 -2.23 0.92
CA PHE A 24 5.79 -3.30 1.85
C PHE A 24 4.99 -2.81 3.07
N GLY A 25 5.16 -1.56 3.46
CA GLY A 25 4.46 -0.97 4.60
C GLY A 25 3.54 0.17 4.18
N PRO A 26 2.29 0.23 4.67
CA PRO A 26 1.49 1.42 4.53
C PRO A 26 2.23 2.63 5.10
N PHE A 27 2.21 3.74 4.36
CA PHE A 27 2.83 4.99 4.80
C PHE A 27 1.86 6.14 4.62
N SER A 28 1.39 6.71 5.73
CA SER A 28 0.49 7.85 5.72
C SER A 28 0.59 8.62 7.04
N ARG A 29 0.68 9.96 6.97
CA ARG A 29 0.66 10.85 8.12
C ARG A 29 -0.29 12.01 7.84
N THR A 30 -1.45 12.01 8.47
CA THR A 30 -2.56 12.87 8.11
C THR A 30 -3.32 13.37 9.34
N PRO A 31 -4.10 14.46 9.22
CA PRO A 31 -5.03 14.88 10.23
C PRO A 31 -6.05 13.78 10.53
N GLN A 32 -6.29 13.51 11.81
CA GLN A 32 -7.21 12.46 12.23
C GLN A 32 -7.83 12.73 13.61
N VAL A 33 -9.01 12.18 13.82
CA VAL A 33 -9.62 11.99 15.13
C VAL A 33 -9.52 10.50 15.43
N LYS A 34 -8.79 10.16 16.50
CA LYS A 34 -8.56 8.77 16.92
C LYS A 34 -9.08 8.58 18.33
N PHE A 35 -9.66 7.45 18.60
CA PHE A 35 -9.99 6.97 19.93
C PHE A 35 -9.42 5.57 20.14
N ASP A 36 -8.98 5.31 21.36
CA ASP A 36 -8.53 4.01 21.84
C ASP A 36 -9.40 3.62 23.04
N TYR A 37 -10.05 2.46 22.98
CA TYR A 37 -10.89 1.94 24.05
C TYR A 37 -10.28 0.66 24.60
N LYS A 38 -10.00 0.64 25.92
CA LYS A 38 -9.48 -0.53 26.60
C LYS A 38 -10.62 -1.53 26.87
N LEU A 39 -10.50 -2.72 26.31
CA LEU A 39 -11.39 -3.85 26.56
C LEU A 39 -10.90 -4.68 27.76
N SER A 40 -9.57 -4.74 27.94
CA SER A 40 -8.90 -5.35 29.11
C SER A 40 -7.49 -4.75 29.25
N ASP A 41 -6.68 -5.24 30.21
CA ASP A 41 -5.30 -4.79 30.40
C ASP A 41 -4.40 -5.09 29.18
N VAL A 42 -4.75 -6.09 28.37
CA VAL A 42 -3.96 -6.54 27.23
C VAL A 42 -4.64 -6.28 25.88
N LEU A 43 -5.93 -5.95 25.86
CA LEU A 43 -6.73 -5.82 24.64
C LEU A 43 -7.36 -4.43 24.53
N SER A 44 -7.19 -3.79 23.39
CA SER A 44 -7.81 -2.49 23.09
C SER A 44 -8.38 -2.44 21.66
N LEU A 45 -9.40 -1.61 21.49
CA LEU A 45 -10.00 -1.26 20.22
C LEU A 45 -9.54 0.14 19.82
N THR A 46 -9.08 0.31 18.60
CA THR A 46 -8.75 1.62 18.01
C THR A 46 -9.69 1.94 16.87
N GLY A 47 -10.31 3.11 16.91
CA GLY A 47 -11.07 3.69 15.81
C GLY A 47 -10.47 5.03 15.38
N SER A 48 -10.50 5.33 14.09
CA SER A 48 -10.05 6.64 13.60
C SER A 48 -10.85 7.10 12.39
N ALA A 49 -11.16 8.38 12.36
CA ALA A 49 -11.62 9.10 11.18
C ALA A 49 -10.47 9.99 10.68
N ILE A 50 -10.08 9.81 9.42
CA ILE A 50 -8.84 10.32 8.85
C ILE A 50 -9.16 11.18 7.64
N TRP A 51 -8.50 12.33 7.52
CA TRP A 51 -8.61 13.20 6.36
C TRP A 51 -7.34 13.09 5.51
N GLN A 52 -7.42 12.29 4.43
CA GLN A 52 -6.30 12.10 3.50
C GLN A 52 -6.10 13.33 2.62
N MET A 53 -5.07 14.11 2.91
CA MET A 53 -4.72 15.31 2.15
C MET A 53 -3.33 15.23 1.47
N GLN A 54 -2.45 14.41 2.01
CA GLN A 54 -1.05 14.34 1.61
C GLN A 54 -0.83 13.41 0.41
N TYR A 55 -1.61 12.35 0.32
CA TYR A 55 -1.43 11.31 -0.68
C TYR A 55 -2.51 11.40 -1.75
N THR A 56 -2.09 11.14 -2.96
CA THR A 56 -2.95 11.20 -4.13
C THR A 56 -3.50 9.82 -4.44
N SER A 57 -4.74 9.77 -4.92
CA SER A 57 -5.30 8.61 -5.60
C SER A 57 -5.14 8.77 -7.11
N ALA A 58 -5.11 7.67 -7.83
CA ALA A 58 -5.20 7.64 -9.28
C ALA A 58 -6.58 8.08 -9.77
N GLY A 59 -6.70 8.47 -11.01
CA GLY A 59 -7.97 8.81 -11.64
C GLY A 59 -7.83 9.28 -13.09
N PRO A 60 -8.94 9.66 -13.72
CA PRO A 60 -9.00 9.99 -15.15
C PRO A 60 -8.07 11.15 -15.56
N ASN A 61 -7.76 12.06 -14.65
CA ASN A 61 -6.86 13.19 -14.88
C ASN A 61 -5.49 13.02 -14.18
N GLY A 62 -5.03 11.78 -14.04
CA GLY A 62 -3.79 11.46 -13.35
C GLY A 62 -3.94 11.38 -11.83
N ALA A 63 -2.83 11.44 -11.10
CA ALA A 63 -2.83 11.34 -9.64
C ALA A 63 -3.24 12.67 -9.00
N SER A 64 -4.26 12.63 -8.10
CA SER A 64 -4.77 13.81 -7.42
C SER A 64 -5.36 13.48 -6.04
N ALA A 65 -5.20 14.38 -5.07
CA ALA A 65 -5.89 14.33 -3.79
C ALA A 65 -7.39 14.68 -3.91
N ASN A 66 -7.81 15.25 -5.03
CA ASN A 66 -9.19 15.71 -5.22
C ASN A 66 -10.19 14.55 -5.27
N TYR A 67 -9.81 13.38 -5.77
CA TYR A 67 -10.73 12.23 -5.84
C TYR A 67 -11.17 11.76 -4.46
N ILE A 68 -10.27 11.83 -3.46
CA ILE A 68 -10.58 11.54 -2.07
C ILE A 68 -11.41 12.70 -1.47
N LYS A 69 -11.03 13.95 -1.72
CA LYS A 69 -11.78 15.14 -1.25
C LYS A 69 -13.20 15.21 -1.80
N TYR A 70 -13.39 14.90 -3.08
CA TYR A 70 -14.71 14.91 -3.72
C TYR A 70 -15.67 13.85 -3.16
N SER A 71 -15.15 12.81 -2.53
CA SER A 71 -15.98 11.83 -1.85
C SER A 71 -16.71 12.42 -0.65
N CYS A 72 -16.20 13.49 -0.04
CA CYS A 72 -16.70 14.10 1.20
C CYS A 72 -16.88 13.08 2.34
N THR A 73 -16.17 11.95 2.27
CA THR A 73 -16.24 10.86 3.25
C THR A 73 -14.86 10.72 3.87
N PRO A 74 -14.72 10.83 5.20
CA PRO A 74 -13.44 10.56 5.83
C PRO A 74 -13.04 9.10 5.60
N GLU A 75 -11.75 8.85 5.52
CA GLU A 75 -11.22 7.51 5.63
C GLU A 75 -11.48 7.00 7.05
N LEU A 76 -11.93 5.75 7.18
CA LEU A 76 -12.28 5.15 8.47
C LEU A 76 -11.37 3.96 8.75
N TYR A 77 -10.86 3.89 9.96
CA TYR A 77 -10.09 2.76 10.45
C TYR A 77 -10.73 2.16 11.70
N LEU A 78 -10.74 0.84 11.76
CA LEU A 78 -11.10 0.08 12.95
C LEU A 78 -10.11 -1.07 13.13
N GLY A 79 -9.57 -1.25 14.35
CA GLY A 79 -8.62 -2.32 14.64
C GLY A 79 -8.57 -2.73 16.10
N LEU A 80 -8.20 -3.97 16.32
CA LEU A 80 -7.92 -4.58 17.62
C LEU A 80 -6.41 -4.62 17.85
N ASN A 81 -5.97 -4.31 19.07
CA ASN A 81 -4.58 -4.39 19.49
C ASN A 81 -4.52 -5.26 20.75
N TYR A 82 -3.71 -6.31 20.69
CA TYR A 82 -3.34 -7.14 21.82
C TYR A 82 -1.88 -6.85 22.17
N SER A 83 -1.60 -6.57 23.43
CA SER A 83 -0.26 -6.28 23.93
C SER A 83 -0.04 -6.98 25.28
N SER A 84 0.97 -7.82 25.33
CA SER A 84 1.45 -8.47 26.55
C SER A 84 2.96 -8.35 26.63
N GLU A 85 3.58 -8.89 27.69
CA GLU A 85 5.04 -8.86 27.83
C GLU A 85 5.73 -9.52 26.63
N GLY A 86 6.53 -8.73 25.91
CA GLY A 86 7.29 -9.17 24.74
C GLY A 86 6.46 -9.43 23.47
N PHE A 87 5.12 -9.37 23.50
CA PHE A 87 4.28 -9.67 22.37
C PHE A 87 3.29 -8.55 22.05
N LEU A 88 3.22 -8.14 20.79
CA LEU A 88 2.23 -7.19 20.25
C LEU A 88 1.59 -7.80 19.00
N PHE A 89 0.27 -7.81 18.97
CA PHE A 89 -0.50 -8.23 17.81
C PHE A 89 -1.56 -7.18 17.48
N LYS A 90 -1.73 -6.88 16.20
CA LYS A 90 -2.74 -5.95 15.71
C LYS A 90 -3.44 -6.55 14.49
N ALA A 91 -4.74 -6.38 14.44
CA ALA A 91 -5.54 -6.69 13.25
C ALA A 91 -6.56 -5.58 13.04
N GLY A 92 -6.76 -5.16 11.81
CA GLY A 92 -7.71 -4.09 11.52
C GLY A 92 -8.04 -3.97 10.05
N VAL A 93 -8.97 -3.07 9.77
CA VAL A 93 -9.42 -2.76 8.42
C VAL A 93 -9.53 -1.25 8.26
N ASN A 94 -9.11 -0.79 7.11
CA ASN A 94 -9.28 0.58 6.65
C ASN A 94 -10.31 0.61 5.52
N MET A 95 -11.16 1.64 5.52
CA MET A 95 -12.14 1.93 4.47
C MET A 95 -11.85 3.29 3.86
N LEU A 96 -11.74 3.36 2.55
CA LEU A 96 -11.59 4.60 1.80
C LEU A 96 -12.68 4.72 0.73
N SER A 97 -13.27 5.91 0.60
CA SER A 97 -14.19 6.24 -0.48
C SER A 97 -13.57 7.27 -1.43
N ILE A 98 -13.57 6.95 -2.71
CA ILE A 98 -13.01 7.76 -3.80
C ILE A 98 -14.14 8.17 -4.74
N LYS A 99 -14.12 9.44 -5.18
CA LYS A 99 -15.02 9.94 -6.23
C LYS A 99 -14.18 10.36 -7.45
N PRO A 100 -14.05 9.49 -8.47
CA PRO A 100 -13.16 9.71 -9.60
C PRO A 100 -13.57 10.91 -10.46
N ARG A 101 -14.88 11.17 -10.59
CA ARG A 101 -15.43 12.28 -11.37
C ARG A 101 -16.60 12.95 -10.64
N THR A 102 -16.79 14.23 -10.92
CA THR A 102 -17.95 15.01 -10.46
C THR A 102 -18.90 15.37 -11.60
N ILE A 103 -18.37 15.32 -12.83
CA ILE A 103 -19.08 15.60 -14.08
C ILE A 103 -18.76 14.50 -15.11
N ASN A 104 -19.63 14.31 -16.10
CA ASN A 104 -19.42 13.37 -17.21
C ASN A 104 -18.23 13.80 -18.09
N ALA A 105 -17.88 12.95 -19.06
CA ALA A 105 -16.74 13.22 -19.95
C ALA A 105 -16.92 14.49 -20.80
N GLU A 106 -18.17 14.84 -21.11
CA GLU A 106 -18.52 16.04 -21.90
C GLU A 106 -18.57 17.32 -21.07
N GLY A 107 -18.45 17.23 -19.73
CA GLY A 107 -18.52 18.39 -18.84
C GLY A 107 -19.92 18.99 -18.66
N THR A 108 -20.97 18.30 -19.09
CA THR A 108 -22.35 18.85 -19.19
C THR A 108 -23.27 18.41 -18.04
N LYS A 109 -23.02 17.25 -17.42
CA LYS A 109 -23.90 16.67 -16.40
C LYS A 109 -23.11 16.20 -15.18
N LYS A 110 -23.69 16.36 -13.99
CA LYS A 110 -23.15 15.79 -12.75
C LYS A 110 -23.28 14.27 -12.78
N VAL A 111 -22.26 13.57 -12.26
CA VAL A 111 -22.24 12.11 -12.12
C VAL A 111 -22.08 11.71 -10.67
N SER A 112 -22.56 10.50 -10.32
CA SER A 112 -22.47 9.92 -8.98
C SER A 112 -21.44 8.80 -8.90
N ASP A 113 -20.35 8.94 -9.66
CA ASP A 113 -19.25 7.97 -9.68
C ASP A 113 -18.62 7.85 -8.30
N ARG A 114 -18.49 6.64 -7.80
CA ARG A 114 -17.86 6.37 -6.50
C ARG A 114 -17.33 4.95 -6.45
N ILE A 115 -16.21 4.78 -5.76
CA ILE A 115 -15.68 3.48 -5.36
C ILE A 115 -15.37 3.51 -3.87
N THR A 116 -15.75 2.46 -3.15
CA THR A 116 -15.38 2.26 -1.74
C THR A 116 -14.51 1.02 -1.66
N THR A 117 -13.38 1.13 -1.00
CA THR A 117 -12.33 0.12 -0.93
C THR A 117 -11.99 -0.23 0.51
N PHE A 118 -11.53 -1.43 0.73
CA PHE A 118 -11.16 -1.96 2.04
C PHE A 118 -9.73 -2.48 2.04
N THR A 119 -9.01 -2.21 3.12
CA THR A 119 -7.63 -2.65 3.29
C THR A 119 -7.48 -3.30 4.67
N PRO A 120 -7.75 -4.61 4.80
CA PRO A 120 -7.43 -5.35 6.01
C PRO A 120 -5.92 -5.58 6.15
N PHE A 121 -5.46 -5.67 7.40
CA PHE A 121 -4.08 -6.02 7.73
C PHE A 121 -3.98 -6.80 9.04
N VAL A 122 -2.86 -7.49 9.19
CA VAL A 122 -2.41 -8.12 10.43
C VAL A 122 -0.95 -7.77 10.66
N TYR A 123 -0.60 -7.44 11.89
CA TYR A 123 0.76 -7.18 12.34
C TYR A 123 1.06 -7.98 13.61
N GLY A 124 2.25 -8.53 13.71
CA GLY A 124 2.77 -9.17 14.91
C GLY A 124 4.18 -8.73 15.21
N GLN A 125 4.49 -8.61 16.50
CA GLN A 125 5.83 -8.36 16.99
C GLN A 125 6.08 -9.24 18.22
N TYR A 126 7.23 -9.87 18.24
CA TYR A 126 7.74 -10.61 19.39
C TYR A 126 9.12 -10.08 19.77
N LYS A 127 9.34 -9.88 21.07
CA LYS A 127 10.63 -9.45 21.62
C LYS A 127 10.98 -10.33 22.82
N HIS A 128 12.17 -10.91 22.78
CA HIS A 128 12.71 -11.67 23.89
C HIS A 128 14.24 -11.51 23.98
N GLY A 129 14.72 -10.97 25.09
CA GLY A 129 16.15 -10.70 25.29
C GLY A 129 16.72 -9.79 24.20
N LEU A 130 17.66 -10.29 23.42
CA LEU A 130 18.29 -9.58 22.30
C LEU A 130 17.62 -9.83 20.94
N PHE A 131 16.59 -10.65 20.91
CA PHE A 131 15.88 -11.00 19.67
C PHE A 131 14.58 -10.21 19.52
N SER A 132 14.31 -9.75 18.31
CA SER A 132 13.04 -9.17 17.92
C SER A 132 12.64 -9.72 16.56
N ALA A 133 11.38 -10.12 16.45
CA ALA A 133 10.75 -10.50 15.19
C ALA A 133 9.50 -9.67 14.97
N LYS A 134 9.32 -9.17 13.75
CA LYS A 134 8.12 -8.45 13.32
C LYS A 134 7.63 -9.05 12.04
N PHE A 135 6.32 -9.10 11.87
CA PHE A 135 5.72 -9.43 10.58
C PHE A 135 4.49 -8.56 10.31
N LYS A 136 4.18 -8.34 9.07
CA LYS A 136 2.95 -7.68 8.64
C LYS A 136 2.48 -8.24 7.33
N THR A 137 1.19 -8.42 7.21
CA THR A 137 0.53 -8.69 5.94
C THR A 137 -0.64 -7.73 5.76
N THR A 138 -0.76 -7.19 4.55
CA THR A 138 -1.80 -6.24 4.16
C THR A 138 -2.39 -6.70 2.85
N PHE A 139 -3.70 -6.78 2.77
CA PHE A 139 -4.43 -6.99 1.53
C PHE A 139 -5.14 -5.70 1.17
N ALA A 140 -4.65 -5.02 0.12
CA ALA A 140 -5.12 -3.68 -0.22
C ALA A 140 -6.00 -3.70 -1.47
N GLU A 141 -7.17 -3.09 -1.35
CA GLU A 141 -7.96 -2.61 -2.48
C GLU A 141 -7.60 -1.14 -2.73
N ALA A 142 -7.15 -0.82 -3.96
CA ALA A 142 -6.74 0.53 -4.36
C ALA A 142 -5.79 1.19 -3.33
N GLY A 143 -4.69 0.50 -2.99
CA GLY A 143 -3.79 0.85 -1.88
C GLY A 143 -2.81 1.99 -2.14
N GLU A 144 -2.90 2.70 -3.25
CA GLU A 144 -1.95 3.73 -3.68
C GLU A 144 -1.83 4.90 -2.70
N HIS A 145 -2.89 5.24 -1.97
CA HIS A 145 -2.89 6.29 -0.95
C HIS A 145 -2.06 5.94 0.29
N PHE A 146 -1.68 4.69 0.43
CA PHE A 146 -0.75 4.19 1.45
C PHE A 146 0.67 3.95 0.95
N ASN A 147 0.99 4.34 -0.28
CA ASN A 147 2.22 3.95 -0.95
C ASN A 147 2.34 2.42 -1.19
N LEU A 148 1.25 1.70 -1.13
CA LEU A 148 1.18 0.33 -1.61
C LEU A 148 0.95 0.33 -3.13
N ASN A 149 1.26 -0.77 -3.79
CA ASN A 149 0.92 -0.91 -5.21
C ASN A 149 -0.60 -0.93 -5.36
N GLY A 150 -1.15 -0.23 -6.37
CA GLY A 150 -2.58 -0.26 -6.60
C GLY A 150 -3.14 0.91 -7.36
N GLY A 151 -4.44 0.86 -7.52
CA GLY A 151 -5.29 1.77 -8.25
C GLY A 151 -6.68 1.17 -8.41
N TYR A 152 -7.41 1.60 -9.41
CA TYR A 152 -8.73 1.08 -9.74
C TYR A 152 -9.02 1.26 -11.23
N GLY A 153 -10.01 0.55 -11.74
CA GLY A 153 -10.39 0.64 -13.14
C GLY A 153 -11.90 0.85 -13.34
N ILE A 154 -12.28 1.17 -14.56
CA ILE A 154 -13.67 1.18 -15.00
C ILE A 154 -14.06 -0.27 -15.31
N SER A 155 -15.14 -0.77 -14.68
CA SER A 155 -15.70 -2.11 -14.94
C SER A 155 -16.99 -2.06 -15.77
N GLY A 156 -17.66 -0.91 -15.84
CA GLY A 156 -18.91 -0.77 -16.58
C GLY A 156 -19.36 0.67 -16.73
N VAL A 157 -20.43 0.83 -17.49
CA VAL A 157 -21.20 2.07 -17.60
C VAL A 157 -22.56 1.82 -16.98
N LYS A 158 -23.03 2.72 -16.11
CA LYS A 158 -24.33 2.59 -15.44
C LYS A 158 -25.48 2.83 -16.41
N ASP A 159 -26.69 2.49 -15.97
CA ASP A 159 -27.93 2.61 -16.77
C ASP A 159 -28.23 4.03 -17.25
N ASP A 160 -27.67 5.05 -16.56
CA ASP A 160 -27.78 6.45 -16.97
C ASP A 160 -26.94 6.81 -18.23
N GLY A 161 -26.10 5.88 -18.69
CA GLY A 161 -25.23 6.01 -19.85
C GLY A 161 -24.07 7.00 -19.70
N ILE A 162 -23.93 7.67 -18.53
CA ILE A 162 -22.94 8.71 -18.28
C ILE A 162 -22.06 8.48 -17.05
N SER A 163 -22.57 7.74 -16.06
CA SER A 163 -21.83 7.35 -14.85
C SER A 163 -21.13 6.02 -15.05
N TYR A 164 -19.96 5.85 -14.40
CA TYR A 164 -19.18 4.62 -14.49
C TYR A 164 -19.32 3.77 -13.24
N GLU A 165 -19.19 2.47 -13.44
CA GLU A 165 -18.88 1.49 -12.39
C GLU A 165 -17.37 1.32 -12.31
N TYR A 166 -16.88 1.13 -11.08
CA TYR A 166 -15.45 1.00 -10.83
C TYR A 166 -15.15 -0.27 -10.06
N THR A 167 -13.99 -0.84 -10.35
CA THR A 167 -13.44 -2.01 -9.69
C THR A 167 -12.05 -1.71 -9.12
N PRO A 168 -11.77 -2.03 -7.84
CA PRO A 168 -10.45 -1.81 -7.26
C PRO A 168 -9.44 -2.85 -7.76
N THR A 169 -8.18 -2.46 -7.87
CA THR A 169 -7.09 -3.43 -7.91
C THR A 169 -6.90 -4.06 -6.54
N ARG A 170 -6.46 -5.30 -6.51
CA ARG A 170 -6.18 -6.06 -5.29
C ARG A 170 -4.70 -6.43 -5.23
N ASN A 171 -4.08 -6.13 -4.11
CA ASN A 171 -2.67 -6.40 -3.89
C ASN A 171 -2.46 -6.96 -2.49
N SER A 172 -1.58 -7.94 -2.35
CA SER A 172 -1.06 -8.33 -1.05
C SER A 172 0.36 -7.80 -0.88
N SER A 173 0.66 -7.36 0.33
CA SER A 173 1.99 -6.97 0.76
C SER A 173 2.29 -7.66 2.09
N THR A 174 3.33 -8.47 2.12
CA THR A 174 3.73 -9.23 3.31
C THR A 174 5.22 -9.05 3.55
N TRP A 175 5.61 -8.83 4.80
CA TRP A 175 7.01 -8.75 5.17
C TRP A 175 7.29 -9.32 6.55
N VAL A 176 8.54 -9.71 6.75
CA VAL A 176 9.13 -10.15 8.02
C VAL A 176 10.40 -9.35 8.25
N SER A 177 10.64 -8.94 9.50
CA SER A 177 11.88 -8.30 9.95
C SER A 177 12.37 -9.00 11.22
N LEU A 178 13.56 -9.57 11.16
CA LEU A 178 14.23 -10.25 12.26
C LEU A 178 15.42 -9.41 12.71
N MET A 179 15.59 -9.22 14.01
CA MET A 179 16.72 -8.49 14.57
C MET A 179 17.32 -9.28 15.74
N HIS A 180 18.64 -9.34 15.80
CA HIS A 180 19.37 -9.89 16.93
C HIS A 180 20.58 -9.03 17.29
N GLY A 181 20.81 -8.82 18.60
CA GLY A 181 21.99 -8.15 19.14
C GLY A 181 21.70 -6.82 19.84
N LYS A 182 22.68 -6.31 20.58
CA LYS A 182 22.61 -5.04 21.34
C LYS A 182 23.64 -4.03 20.85
N LYS A 183 24.92 -4.30 21.03
CA LYS A 183 26.02 -3.43 20.57
C LYS A 183 26.18 -3.53 19.05
N THR A 184 26.25 -4.75 18.55
CA THR A 184 26.13 -5.04 17.11
C THR A 184 24.80 -5.69 16.87
N GLN A 185 23.99 -5.09 15.99
CA GLN A 185 22.68 -5.57 15.62
C GLN A 185 22.74 -6.11 14.21
N TRP A 186 22.26 -7.33 14.03
CA TRP A 186 22.05 -7.99 12.75
C TRP A 186 20.56 -7.98 12.46
N ILE A 187 20.20 -7.47 11.31
CA ILE A 187 18.81 -7.33 10.90
C ILE A 187 18.66 -8.00 9.54
N LEU A 188 17.57 -8.74 9.39
CA LEU A 188 17.16 -9.31 8.10
C LEU A 188 15.72 -8.92 7.83
N PHE A 189 15.52 -8.20 6.75
CA PHE A 189 14.19 -7.92 6.21
C PHE A 189 13.96 -8.78 4.98
N ALA A 190 12.75 -9.35 4.86
CA ALA A 190 12.26 -10.03 3.68
C ALA A 190 10.83 -9.57 3.40
N GLY A 191 10.55 -9.18 2.16
CA GLY A 191 9.24 -8.71 1.74
C GLY A 191 8.79 -9.31 0.42
N TYR A 192 7.47 -9.51 0.26
CA TYR A 192 6.82 -9.99 -0.95
C TYR A 192 5.54 -9.20 -1.24
N VAL A 193 5.38 -8.77 -2.48
CA VAL A 193 4.17 -8.11 -3.00
C VAL A 193 3.64 -8.90 -4.18
N LYS A 194 2.32 -9.13 -4.20
CA LYS A 194 1.61 -9.76 -5.31
C LYS A 194 0.48 -8.86 -5.78
N ASN A 195 0.46 -8.56 -7.08
CA ASN A 195 -0.66 -7.93 -7.75
C ASN A 195 -1.63 -9.03 -8.24
N PHE A 196 -2.90 -8.95 -7.86
CA PHE A 196 -3.95 -9.87 -8.30
C PHE A 196 -4.82 -9.28 -9.42
N GLY A 197 -4.52 -8.04 -9.84
CA GLY A 197 -5.34 -7.30 -10.79
C GLY A 197 -6.58 -6.70 -10.16
N THR A 198 -7.53 -6.33 -10.98
CA THR A 198 -8.82 -5.78 -10.55
C THR A 198 -9.75 -6.89 -10.03
N LYS A 199 -10.71 -6.51 -9.20
CA LYS A 199 -11.71 -7.43 -8.65
C LYS A 199 -12.61 -8.01 -9.75
N ASP A 200 -13.06 -7.15 -10.64
CA ASP A 200 -13.88 -7.47 -11.81
C ASP A 200 -13.10 -7.12 -13.08
N ASP A 201 -13.48 -7.66 -14.23
CA ASP A 201 -12.86 -7.31 -15.50
C ASP A 201 -13.07 -5.84 -15.85
N LEU A 202 -12.11 -5.27 -16.54
CA LEU A 202 -12.17 -3.89 -17.05
C LEU A 202 -13.19 -3.77 -18.18
N TYR A 203 -13.85 -2.63 -18.25
CA TYR A 203 -14.81 -2.32 -19.30
C TYR A 203 -14.17 -2.43 -20.70
N GLY A 204 -14.91 -3.01 -21.64
CA GLY A 204 -14.44 -3.27 -23.00
C GLY A 204 -13.48 -4.46 -23.10
N ALA A 205 -13.43 -5.31 -22.08
CA ALA A 205 -12.65 -6.55 -22.14
C ALA A 205 -13.15 -7.46 -23.27
N LYS A 206 -12.22 -7.91 -24.12
CA LYS A 206 -12.46 -8.84 -25.21
C LYS A 206 -11.23 -9.74 -25.39
N ASP A 207 -11.46 -11.03 -25.60
CA ASP A 207 -10.42 -12.03 -25.81
C ASP A 207 -9.33 -12.04 -24.70
N GLY A 208 -9.74 -11.73 -23.47
CA GLY A 208 -8.88 -11.69 -22.29
C GLY A 208 -8.03 -10.43 -22.15
N TYR A 209 -8.28 -9.37 -22.93
CA TYR A 209 -7.62 -8.06 -22.86
C TYR A 209 -8.63 -6.94 -22.76
N ALA A 210 -8.23 -5.84 -22.14
CA ALA A 210 -9.02 -4.61 -22.03
C ALA A 210 -8.17 -3.37 -22.35
N PRO A 211 -8.79 -2.25 -22.78
CA PRO A 211 -8.07 -1.00 -22.96
C PRO A 211 -7.36 -0.56 -21.68
N ALA A 212 -6.05 -0.35 -21.73
CA ALA A 212 -5.24 0.07 -20.57
C ALA A 212 -5.66 1.45 -20.04
N ALA A 213 -6.31 2.28 -20.87
CA ALA A 213 -6.86 3.58 -20.49
C ALA A 213 -7.97 3.48 -19.43
N ASN A 214 -8.60 2.31 -19.28
CA ASN A 214 -9.63 2.05 -18.28
C ASN A 214 -9.05 1.65 -16.91
N LEU A 215 -7.73 1.59 -16.77
CA LEU A 215 -7.03 1.28 -15.52
C LEU A 215 -6.26 2.50 -15.03
N TYR A 216 -6.55 2.96 -13.82
CA TYR A 216 -5.90 4.10 -13.18
C TYR A 216 -4.96 3.62 -12.08
N PHE A 217 -3.67 3.90 -12.25
CA PHE A 217 -2.64 3.66 -11.24
C PHE A 217 -2.03 4.97 -10.78
N SER A 218 -1.66 5.05 -9.52
CA SER A 218 -0.97 6.23 -9.02
C SER A 218 0.43 6.35 -9.63
N LYS A 219 0.99 7.54 -9.59
CA LYS A 219 2.32 7.86 -10.10
C LYS A 219 3.43 6.95 -9.52
N ASN A 220 3.26 6.50 -8.28
CA ASN A 220 4.24 5.69 -7.55
C ASN A 220 3.93 4.19 -7.60
N SER A 221 2.93 3.78 -8.36
CA SER A 221 2.52 2.38 -8.55
C SER A 221 2.87 1.92 -9.96
N PHE A 222 3.18 0.64 -10.08
CA PHE A 222 3.59 0.02 -11.34
C PHE A 222 2.45 -0.86 -11.86
N SER A 223 1.66 -0.34 -12.79
CA SER A 223 0.50 -1.06 -13.37
C SER A 223 0.89 -2.36 -14.06
N ASN A 224 2.10 -2.47 -14.57
CA ASN A 224 2.64 -3.67 -15.22
C ASN A 224 3.45 -4.58 -14.30
N MET A 225 3.51 -4.29 -12.99
CA MET A 225 4.14 -5.16 -12.01
C MET A 225 3.19 -6.30 -11.64
N ASN A 226 3.67 -7.54 -11.77
CA ASN A 226 2.96 -8.75 -11.36
C ASN A 226 3.26 -9.12 -9.91
N GLN A 227 4.53 -9.14 -9.55
CA GLN A 227 5.00 -9.47 -8.21
C GLN A 227 6.38 -8.89 -7.95
N MET A 228 6.73 -8.76 -6.68
CA MET A 228 8.02 -8.27 -6.25
C MET A 228 8.45 -8.96 -4.96
N TRP A 229 9.72 -9.24 -4.83
CA TRP A 229 10.31 -9.61 -3.54
C TRP A 229 11.55 -8.77 -3.25
N ARG A 230 11.85 -8.63 -1.96
CA ARG A 230 13.02 -7.91 -1.47
C ARG A 230 13.65 -8.65 -0.31
N LEU A 231 14.98 -8.68 -0.30
CA LEU A 231 15.77 -9.19 0.80
C LEU A 231 16.78 -8.12 1.21
N THR A 232 16.84 -7.82 2.51
CA THR A 232 17.68 -6.73 3.01
C THR A 232 18.40 -7.15 4.30
N PRO A 233 19.61 -7.71 4.21
CA PRO A 233 20.50 -7.87 5.36
C PRO A 233 21.10 -6.53 5.74
N THR A 234 21.14 -6.25 7.04
CA THR A 234 21.63 -5.00 7.63
C THR A 234 22.46 -5.30 8.87
N VAL A 235 23.55 -4.56 9.05
CA VAL A 235 24.35 -4.56 10.29
C VAL A 235 24.44 -3.13 10.82
N ILE A 236 24.25 -2.97 12.14
CA ILE A 236 24.43 -1.70 12.85
C ILE A 236 25.36 -1.94 14.02
N HIS A 237 26.41 -1.13 14.16
CA HIS A 237 27.31 -1.13 15.31
C HIS A 237 27.17 0.17 16.10
N ASN A 238 26.83 0.06 17.38
CA ASN A 238 26.61 1.18 18.30
C ASN A 238 27.88 1.48 19.08
N ILE A 239 28.35 2.73 19.06
CA ILE A 239 29.56 3.24 19.72
C ILE A 239 29.18 4.44 20.59
N GLY A 240 28.74 4.18 21.84
CA GLY A 240 28.21 5.23 22.69
C GLY A 240 26.98 5.91 22.07
N LYS A 241 27.10 7.22 21.79
CA LYS A 241 26.02 8.00 21.14
C LYS A 241 26.04 7.89 19.62
N PHE A 242 27.05 7.25 19.02
CA PHE A 242 27.13 7.01 17.59
C PHE A 242 26.63 5.62 17.21
N ALA A 243 26.08 5.50 16.03
CA ALA A 243 25.84 4.22 15.37
C ALA A 243 26.30 4.30 13.91
N ILE A 244 27.00 3.27 13.47
CA ILE A 244 27.42 3.10 12.08
C ILE A 244 26.73 1.84 11.57
N GLY A 245 26.17 1.89 10.37
CA GLY A 245 25.47 0.75 9.78
C GLY A 245 25.71 0.62 8.29
N LEU A 246 25.54 -0.60 7.80
CA LEU A 246 25.55 -0.97 6.41
C LEU A 246 24.33 -1.82 6.09
N GLU A 247 23.62 -1.47 5.05
CA GLU A 247 22.43 -2.18 4.54
C GLU A 247 22.64 -2.52 3.08
N TYR A 248 22.44 -3.80 2.72
CA TYR A 248 22.35 -4.24 1.34
C TYR A 248 20.90 -4.57 1.02
N GLU A 249 20.41 -4.10 -0.12
CA GLU A 249 19.06 -4.37 -0.59
C GLU A 249 19.11 -5.07 -1.94
N LEU A 250 18.53 -6.24 -2.02
CA LEU A 250 18.26 -6.99 -3.23
C LEU A 250 16.76 -6.94 -3.50
N THR A 251 16.38 -6.30 -4.60
CA THR A 251 14.98 -6.20 -5.04
C THR A 251 14.82 -6.82 -6.41
N SER A 252 13.87 -7.74 -6.56
CA SER A 252 13.52 -8.33 -7.84
C SER A 252 12.03 -8.15 -8.12
N VAL A 253 11.71 -7.63 -9.30
CA VAL A 253 10.35 -7.30 -9.74
C VAL A 253 10.06 -8.04 -11.03
N GLN A 254 8.93 -8.73 -11.07
CA GLN A 254 8.41 -9.32 -12.29
C GLN A 254 7.44 -8.34 -12.95
N TYR A 255 7.77 -7.92 -14.15
CA TYR A 255 6.93 -7.10 -15.02
C TYR A 255 6.32 -7.94 -16.12
N GLY A 256 5.18 -7.48 -16.64
CA GLY A 256 4.62 -7.93 -17.89
C GLY A 256 4.52 -6.78 -18.89
N ASP A 257 4.35 -7.10 -20.16
CA ASP A 257 4.19 -6.10 -21.22
C ASP A 257 2.72 -5.80 -21.49
N TYR A 258 2.47 -4.60 -21.98
CA TYR A 258 1.22 -4.23 -22.61
C TYR A 258 1.17 -4.77 -24.03
N LYS A 259 -0.02 -5.07 -24.53
CA LYS A 259 -0.23 -5.50 -25.90
C LYS A 259 -0.94 -4.40 -26.69
N THR A 260 -0.56 -4.20 -27.96
CA THR A 260 -1.32 -3.33 -28.85
C THR A 260 -2.25 -4.19 -29.71
N ILE A 261 -3.55 -3.91 -29.64
CA ILE A 261 -4.60 -4.59 -30.40
C ILE A 261 -5.37 -3.50 -31.14
N ASP A 262 -5.43 -3.60 -32.47
CA ASP A 262 -6.10 -2.61 -33.34
C ASP A 262 -5.72 -1.15 -33.06
N GLY A 263 -4.42 -0.92 -32.76
CA GLY A 263 -3.91 0.43 -32.43
C GLY A 263 -4.17 0.88 -31.00
N VAL A 264 -4.88 0.10 -30.18
CA VAL A 264 -5.19 0.41 -28.78
C VAL A 264 -4.21 -0.29 -27.87
N LYS A 265 -3.62 0.44 -26.90
CA LYS A 265 -2.80 -0.14 -25.83
C LYS A 265 -3.70 -0.91 -24.86
N CYS A 266 -3.50 -2.19 -24.76
CA CYS A 266 -4.29 -3.11 -23.94
C CYS A 266 -3.45 -3.76 -22.82
N ILE A 267 -4.16 -4.15 -21.77
CA ILE A 267 -3.66 -4.93 -20.64
C ILE A 267 -4.59 -6.15 -20.46
N GLY A 268 -4.24 -7.15 -19.67
CA GLY A 268 -5.15 -8.26 -19.36
C GLY A 268 -6.51 -7.77 -18.87
N ALA A 269 -7.58 -8.49 -19.16
CA ALA A 269 -8.96 -8.11 -18.81
C ALA A 269 -9.13 -7.70 -17.34
N ASN A 270 -8.41 -8.41 -16.44
CA ASN A 270 -8.38 -8.11 -15.01
C ASN A 270 -7.31 -7.07 -14.61
N GLY A 271 -6.82 -6.25 -15.54
CA GLY A 271 -5.82 -5.22 -15.25
C GLY A 271 -4.40 -5.71 -14.96
N LEU A 272 -4.09 -7.00 -15.21
CA LEU A 272 -2.73 -7.52 -15.12
C LEU A 272 -2.03 -7.49 -16.47
N ALA A 273 -0.81 -6.98 -16.51
CA ALA A 273 0.08 -7.19 -17.64
C ALA A 273 0.57 -8.64 -17.60
N LYS A 274 0.16 -9.45 -18.57
CA LYS A 274 0.37 -10.90 -18.59
C LYS A 274 1.30 -11.40 -19.70
N ASP A 275 1.60 -10.53 -20.66
CA ASP A 275 2.46 -10.87 -21.79
C ASP A 275 3.93 -10.69 -21.42
N ASN A 276 4.81 -11.52 -21.97
CA ASN A 276 6.27 -11.44 -21.82
C ASN A 276 6.74 -11.19 -20.36
N LEU A 277 6.30 -12.04 -19.44
CA LEU A 277 6.68 -11.90 -18.03
C LEU A 277 8.20 -12.05 -17.85
N HIS A 278 8.84 -11.02 -17.31
CA HIS A 278 10.28 -10.98 -17.12
C HIS A 278 10.66 -10.37 -15.77
N TRP A 279 11.80 -10.80 -15.22
CA TRP A 279 12.33 -10.31 -13.95
C TRP A 279 13.40 -9.25 -14.17
N ILE A 280 13.30 -8.15 -13.39
CA ILE A 280 14.34 -7.13 -13.28
C ILE A 280 14.81 -7.11 -11.84
N THR A 281 16.11 -7.27 -11.65
CA THR A 281 16.74 -7.30 -10.33
C THR A 281 17.60 -6.05 -10.14
N ASN A 282 17.52 -5.44 -8.99
CA ASN A 282 18.26 -4.26 -8.58
C ASN A 282 18.98 -4.51 -7.26
N HIS A 283 20.15 -3.90 -7.12
CA HIS A 283 21.02 -3.97 -5.96
C HIS A 283 21.29 -2.58 -5.43
N ARG A 284 21.16 -2.38 -4.12
CA ARG A 284 21.48 -1.10 -3.47
C ARG A 284 22.28 -1.34 -2.21
N ILE A 285 23.30 -0.51 -1.99
CA ILE A 285 24.07 -0.47 -0.75
C ILE A 285 23.83 0.90 -0.10
N GLN A 286 23.53 0.90 1.19
CA GLN A 286 23.33 2.11 1.98
C GLN A 286 24.21 2.08 3.22
N ALA A 287 24.83 3.22 3.53
CA ALA A 287 25.54 3.43 4.80
C ALA A 287 24.72 4.36 5.71
N LEU A 288 24.76 4.09 7.00
CA LEU A 288 24.15 4.90 8.04
C LEU A 288 25.23 5.40 9.00
N VAL A 289 25.21 6.69 9.27
CA VAL A 289 25.86 7.29 10.43
C VAL A 289 24.79 8.04 11.21
N LYS A 290 24.60 7.63 12.47
CA LYS A 290 23.58 8.23 13.36
C LYS A 290 24.25 8.72 14.63
N PHE A 291 23.90 9.93 15.05
CA PHE A 291 24.24 10.49 16.35
C PHE A 291 22.97 10.71 17.17
N THR A 292 22.98 10.30 18.43
CA THR A 292 21.84 10.49 19.35
C THR A 292 22.27 11.49 20.43
N PHE A 293 21.58 12.60 20.53
CA PHE A 293 21.82 13.68 21.48
C PHE A 293 21.46 13.31 22.91
#